data_e64bd4c39202315d45cf433cc11d1acb
#
_entry.id   e64bd4c39202315d45cf433cc11d1acb
#
_cell.length_a   1.000
_cell.length_b   1.000
_cell.length_c   1.000
_cell.angle_alpha   90.00
_cell.angle_beta   90.00
_cell.angle_gamma   90.00
#
_symmetry.space_group_name_H-M   'P 1'
#
loop_
_entity.id
_entity.type
_entity.pdbx_description
1 polymer ?
#
loop_
_entity_poly.entity_id
_entity_poly.type
_entity_poly.pdbx_seq_one_letter_code
_entity_poly.pdbx_strand_id
1 'polypeptide(L)'
;MWIYKVTNIHSGKVYIGQTIRPVEVRWKRHVNDAMNNVIDTHFARAIRKHGEDSFIVEIIDTAKTQEELTQKEREWILYYNSIDNRFGYNETAAE
;
A
#
# COMPACT_ATOMS: atom_id res chain seq x y z
N MET A 1 -15.28 2.12 -2.26
CA MET A 1 -14.09 1.27 -2.48
C MET A 1 -13.00 2.10 -3.15
N TRP A 2 -11.80 1.98 -2.67
CA TRP A 2 -10.69 2.85 -3.08
C TRP A 2 -9.41 2.09 -3.34
N ILE A 3 -8.63 2.58 -4.30
CA ILE A 3 -7.22 2.20 -4.47
C ILE A 3 -6.40 3.34 -3.88
N TYR A 4 -5.45 3.00 -3.03
CA TYR A 4 -4.56 3.98 -2.43
C TYR A 4 -3.10 3.67 -2.72
N LYS A 5 -2.28 4.72 -2.69
CA LYS A 5 -0.84 4.63 -2.88
C LYS A 5 -0.15 5.19 -1.66
N VAL A 6 0.77 4.45 -1.09
CA VAL A 6 1.63 4.90 0.01
C VAL A 6 3.04 5.07 -0.54
N THR A 7 3.60 6.25 -0.40
CA THR A 7 4.93 6.58 -0.93
C THR A 7 5.89 6.86 0.22
N ASN A 8 7.04 6.17 0.24
CA ASN A 8 8.13 6.49 1.13
C ASN A 8 8.85 7.73 0.58
N ILE A 9 8.85 8.83 1.33
CA ILE A 9 9.41 10.10 0.86
C ILE A 9 10.93 10.06 0.71
N HIS A 10 11.62 9.12 1.34
CA HIS A 10 13.08 9.01 1.25
C HIS A 10 13.55 8.19 0.07
N SER A 11 12.84 7.13 -0.28
CA SER A 11 13.25 6.21 -1.34
C SER A 11 12.42 6.36 -2.63
N GLY A 12 11.23 6.94 -2.54
CA GLY A 12 10.27 6.98 -3.63
C GLY A 12 9.55 5.66 -3.89
N LYS A 13 9.83 4.62 -3.11
CA LYS A 13 9.15 3.34 -3.25
C LYS A 13 7.68 3.44 -2.85
N VAL A 14 6.82 2.70 -3.55
CA VAL A 14 5.37 2.79 -3.34
C VAL A 14 4.77 1.44 -2.98
N TYR A 15 3.67 1.51 -2.23
CA TYR A 15 2.79 0.38 -1.97
C TYR A 15 1.41 0.73 -2.51
N ILE A 16 0.82 -0.18 -3.28
CA ILE A 16 -0.53 -0.04 -3.81
C ILE A 16 -1.44 -0.99 -3.06
N GLY A 17 -2.55 -0.47 -2.55
CA GLY A 17 -3.51 -1.29 -1.81
C GLY A 17 -4.94 -0.97 -2.19
N GLN A 18 -5.85 -1.86 -1.79
CA GLN A 18 -7.28 -1.67 -1.94
C GLN A 18 -7.95 -1.68 -0.57
N THR A 19 -9.05 -0.98 -0.45
CA THR A 19 -9.82 -0.97 0.79
C THR A 19 -11.29 -0.65 0.52
N ILE A 20 -12.18 -1.28 1.29
CA ILE A 20 -13.60 -0.96 1.32
C ILE A 20 -13.94 -0.02 2.47
N ARG A 21 -12.96 0.25 3.33
CA ARG A 21 -13.09 1.17 4.48
C ARG A 21 -12.34 2.46 4.18
N PRO A 22 -12.58 3.55 4.95
CA PRO A 22 -11.80 4.78 4.77
C PRO A 22 -10.30 4.52 4.78
N VAL A 23 -9.58 5.18 3.89
CA VAL A 23 -8.15 4.93 3.68
C VAL A 23 -7.34 5.22 4.96
N GLU A 24 -7.74 6.22 5.75
CA GLU A 24 -7.07 6.56 7.02
C GLU A 24 -7.14 5.38 8.02
N VAL A 25 -8.28 4.68 8.05
CA VAL A 25 -8.46 3.51 8.92
C VAL A 25 -7.53 2.38 8.48
N ARG A 26 -7.46 2.15 7.17
CA ARG A 26 -6.59 1.11 6.62
C ARG A 26 -5.11 1.42 6.84
N TRP A 27 -4.73 2.68 6.69
CA TRP A 27 -3.36 3.12 6.94
C TRP A 27 -2.97 2.93 8.41
N LYS A 28 -3.83 3.33 9.34
CA LYS A 28 -3.58 3.12 10.77
C LYS A 28 -3.40 1.65 11.10
N ARG A 29 -4.14 0.77 10.44
CA ARG A 29 -3.98 -0.66 10.61
C ARG A 29 -2.63 -1.14 10.13
N HIS A 30 -2.18 -0.68 8.97
CA HIS A 30 -0.84 -1.00 8.46
C HIS A 30 0.24 -0.61 9.46
N VAL A 31 0.16 0.61 9.98
CA VAL A 31 1.14 1.12 10.95
C VAL A 31 1.10 0.30 12.23
N ASN A 32 -0.09 0.05 12.76
CA ASN A 32 -0.27 -0.71 13.99
C ASN A 32 0.28 -2.13 13.87
N ASP A 33 -0.06 -2.83 12.78
CA ASP A 33 0.41 -4.19 12.54
C ASP A 33 1.92 -4.23 12.37
N ALA A 34 2.50 -3.25 11.69
CA ALA A 34 3.94 -3.15 11.52
C ALA A 34 4.66 -2.90 12.85
N MET A 35 4.18 -1.93 13.63
CA MET A 35 4.84 -1.55 14.88
C MET A 35 4.71 -2.62 15.97
N ASN A 36 3.66 -3.42 15.94
CA ASN A 36 3.44 -4.51 16.89
C ASN A 36 4.01 -5.85 16.40
N ASN A 37 4.72 -5.87 15.30
CA ASN A 37 5.31 -7.09 14.71
C ASN A 37 4.26 -8.18 14.40
N VAL A 38 3.03 -7.80 14.09
CA VAL A 38 1.96 -8.74 13.74
C VAL A 38 2.26 -9.38 12.39
N ILE A 39 2.84 -8.60 11.46
CA ILE A 39 3.24 -9.05 10.13
C ILE A 39 4.69 -8.64 9.87
N ASP A 40 5.36 -9.39 9.00
CA ASP A 40 6.77 -9.13 8.67
C ASP A 40 6.97 -9.11 7.14
N THR A 41 6.18 -8.30 6.47
CA THR A 41 6.32 -8.05 5.03
C THR A 41 7.38 -6.98 4.78
N HIS A 42 7.81 -6.86 3.52
CA HIS A 42 8.74 -5.80 3.10
C HIS A 42 8.18 -4.41 3.48
N PHE A 43 6.87 -4.20 3.25
CA PHE A 43 6.21 -2.94 3.60
C PHE A 43 6.20 -2.68 5.11
N ALA A 44 5.86 -3.70 5.91
CA ALA A 44 5.86 -3.57 7.36
C ALA A 44 7.25 -3.24 7.91
N ARG A 45 8.29 -3.86 7.37
CA ARG A 45 9.68 -3.56 7.76
C ARG A 45 10.06 -2.12 7.43
N ALA A 46 9.62 -1.62 6.27
CA ALA A 46 9.87 -0.23 5.88
C ALA A 46 9.17 0.76 6.83
N ILE A 47 7.94 0.47 7.23
CA ILE A 47 7.20 1.31 8.18
C ILE A 47 7.94 1.35 9.54
N ARG A 48 8.39 0.19 10.02
CA ARG A 48 9.15 0.13 11.28
C ARG A 48 10.47 0.91 11.20
N LYS A 49 11.16 0.79 10.07
CA LYS A 49 12.46 1.42 9.88
C LYS A 49 12.38 2.94 9.77
N HIS A 50 11.41 3.43 8.98
CA HIS A 50 11.34 4.85 8.63
C HIS A 50 10.33 5.64 9.45
N GLY A 51 9.35 4.98 10.08
CA GLY A 51 8.28 5.62 10.83
C GLY A 51 7.14 6.08 9.92
N GLU A 52 5.94 6.18 10.49
CA GLU A 52 4.74 6.54 9.71
C GLU A 52 4.82 7.91 9.06
N ASP A 53 5.54 8.86 9.68
CA ASP A 53 5.67 10.21 9.15
C ASP A 53 6.51 10.29 7.87
N SER A 54 7.20 9.21 7.52
CA SER A 54 7.98 9.12 6.29
C SER A 54 7.17 8.68 5.08
N PHE A 55 5.85 8.49 5.25
CA PHE A 55 4.98 7.99 4.19
C PHE A 55 3.85 8.96 3.89
N ILE A 56 3.56 9.12 2.59
CA ILE A 56 2.43 9.90 2.10
C ILE A 56 1.40 8.92 1.56
N VAL A 57 0.15 9.06 2.02
CA VAL A 57 -0.96 8.21 1.62
C VAL A 57 -1.91 8.99 0.72
N GLU A 58 -2.19 8.47 -0.46
CA GLU A 58 -3.05 9.12 -1.45
C GLU A 58 -4.08 8.15 -2.00
N ILE A 59 -5.31 8.63 -2.19
CA ILE A 59 -6.31 7.88 -2.96
C ILE A 59 -6.03 8.15 -4.44
N ILE A 60 -5.84 7.08 -5.21
CA ILE A 60 -5.51 7.22 -6.64
C ILE A 60 -6.61 6.69 -7.56
N ASP A 61 -7.58 5.95 -7.03
CA ASP A 61 -8.69 5.44 -7.83
C ASP A 61 -9.85 5.01 -6.94
N THR A 62 -11.00 4.79 -7.57
CA THR A 62 -12.20 4.29 -6.89
C THR A 62 -12.79 3.15 -7.69
N ALA A 63 -13.64 2.34 -7.04
CA ALA A 63 -14.34 1.25 -7.70
C ALA A 63 -15.74 1.09 -7.10
N LYS A 64 -16.65 0.54 -7.89
CA LYS A 64 -18.05 0.31 -7.48
C LYS A 64 -18.29 -1.11 -7.02
N THR A 65 -17.44 -2.05 -7.45
CA THR A 65 -17.58 -3.47 -7.11
C THR A 65 -16.23 -4.02 -6.67
N GLN A 66 -16.25 -5.14 -5.96
CA GLN A 66 -15.02 -5.82 -5.54
C GLN A 66 -14.22 -6.30 -6.76
N GLU A 67 -14.89 -6.77 -7.79
CA GLU A 67 -14.23 -7.24 -9.00
C GLU A 67 -13.48 -6.11 -9.70
N GLU A 68 -14.13 -4.95 -9.85
CA GLU A 68 -13.50 -3.75 -10.41
C GLU A 68 -12.33 -3.29 -9.55
N LEU A 69 -12.49 -3.31 -8.23
CA LEU A 69 -11.45 -2.91 -7.28
C LEU A 69 -10.19 -3.78 -7.43
N THR A 70 -10.38 -5.10 -7.48
CA THR A 70 -9.27 -6.05 -7.65
C THR A 70 -8.56 -5.85 -8.99
N GLN A 71 -9.32 -5.61 -10.05
CA GLN A 71 -8.77 -5.37 -11.38
C GLN A 71 -7.93 -4.09 -11.40
N LYS A 72 -8.45 -3.01 -10.82
CA LYS A 72 -7.74 -1.73 -10.76
C LYS A 72 -6.48 -1.79 -9.90
N GLU A 73 -6.53 -2.49 -8.78
CA GLU A 73 -5.34 -2.69 -7.96
C GLU A 73 -4.22 -3.34 -8.76
N ARG A 74 -4.55 -4.40 -9.50
CA ARG A 74 -3.59 -5.10 -10.34
C ARG A 74 -2.99 -4.18 -11.40
N GLU A 75 -3.81 -3.36 -12.04
CA GLU A 75 -3.36 -2.41 -13.06
C GLU A 75 -2.42 -1.37 -12.48
N TRP A 76 -2.73 -0.83 -11.30
CA TRP A 76 -1.88 0.15 -10.64
C TRP A 76 -0.56 -0.44 -10.15
N ILE A 77 -0.57 -1.68 -9.64
CA ILE A 77 0.65 -2.38 -9.25
C ILE A 77 1.58 -2.53 -10.46
N LEU A 78 1.02 -2.90 -11.62
CA LEU A 78 1.80 -2.99 -12.86
C LEU A 78 2.31 -1.63 -13.32
N TYR A 79 1.47 -0.61 -13.25
CA TYR A 79 1.84 0.74 -13.66
C TYR A 79 3.05 1.27 -12.88
N TYR A 80 3.05 1.11 -11.56
CA TYR A 80 4.15 1.55 -10.72
C TYR A 80 5.28 0.54 -10.60
N ASN A 81 5.07 -0.67 -11.10
CA ASN A 81 6.01 -1.78 -10.95
C ASN A 81 6.36 -2.01 -9.47
N SER A 82 5.37 -1.88 -8.60
CA SER A 82 5.55 -1.89 -7.15
C SER A 82 5.86 -3.27 -6.57
N ILE A 83 5.74 -4.33 -7.37
CA ILE A 83 6.14 -5.67 -6.99
C ILE A 83 7.66 -5.86 -7.06
N ASP A 84 8.36 -5.02 -7.81
CA ASP A 84 9.82 -5.02 -7.88
C ASP A 84 10.36 -4.27 -6.66
N ASN A 85 11.21 -4.93 -5.87
CA ASN A 85 11.78 -4.36 -4.63
C ASN A 85 12.52 -3.04 -4.82
N ARG A 86 12.97 -2.75 -6.04
CA ARG A 86 13.64 -1.48 -6.35
C ARG A 86 12.66 -0.31 -6.39
N PHE A 87 11.38 -0.57 -6.68
CA PHE A 87 10.37 0.47 -6.92
C PHE A 87 9.21 0.43 -5.95
N GLY A 88 9.00 -0.66 -5.24
CA GLY A 88 7.85 -0.77 -4.38
C GLY A 88 7.90 -1.86 -3.33
N TYR A 89 6.79 -1.97 -2.62
CA TYR A 89 6.65 -2.84 -1.45
C TYR A 89 5.62 -3.95 -1.64
N ASN A 90 4.97 -4.03 -2.80
CA ASN A 90 3.99 -5.09 -3.03
C ASN A 90 4.70 -6.43 -3.21
N GLU A 91 4.19 -7.47 -2.58
CA GLU A 91 4.78 -8.82 -2.65
C GLU A 91 4.03 -9.70 -3.64
N THR A 92 2.78 -9.36 -3.95
CA THR A 92 1.97 -10.08 -4.94
C THR A 92 1.31 -9.09 -5.89
N ALA A 93 0.94 -9.57 -7.09
CA ALA A 93 0.31 -8.73 -8.10
C ALA A 93 -1.14 -8.35 -7.76
N ALA A 94 -1.77 -9.05 -6.79
CA ALA A 94 -3.11 -8.74 -6.30
C ALA A 94 -3.23 -9.26 -4.87
N GLU A 95 -3.77 -8.46 -3.99
CA GLU A 95 -3.97 -8.82 -2.58
C GLU A 95 -5.46 -8.89 -2.24
#